data_9b1408876971f397efda0cb5ada74994
#
_entry.id   9b1408876971f397efda0cb5ada74994
#
_cell.length_a   1.000
_cell.length_b   1.000
_cell.length_c   1.000
_cell.angle_alpha   90.00
_cell.angle_beta   90.00
_cell.angle_gamma   90.00
#
_symmetry.space_group_name_H-M   'P 1'
#
loop_
_entity.id
_entity.type
_entity.pdbx_description
1 polymer ?
#
loop_
_entity_poly.entity_id
_entity_poly.type
_entity_poly.pdbx_seq_one_letter_code
_entity_poly.pdbx_strand_id
1 'polypeptide(L)'
;FHNLVHEYLCGVFRQLDKQKRRELLIRAAQWEESEGSNINAVRLYYRAGAYEKIFAMPHTSYDLADIGDENTGKMIFDILDNTPHEVKLRYPESMVPLAFILFFINEHEKIGELIEEIIGLVHECDISEDRKNSILGETELLISFTGFNDIAEMSRHHRKAYELLGKKASLINLRSTWSFGSPSVMCLYHAISGKLDTELALMDE
;
A
#
# COMPACT_ATOMS: atom_id res chain seq x y z
N PHE A 1 -3.45 6.78 -29.56
CA PHE A 1 -4.69 7.22 -30.20
C PHE A 1 -4.60 8.69 -30.56
N HIS A 2 -5.17 9.07 -31.72
CA HIS A 2 -5.27 10.48 -32.12
C HIS A 2 -6.15 11.24 -31.12
N ASN A 3 -5.75 12.45 -30.68
CA ASN A 3 -6.47 13.22 -29.65
C ASN A 3 -7.97 13.39 -29.93
N LEU A 4 -8.36 13.58 -31.20
CA LEU A 4 -9.78 13.70 -31.58
C LEU A 4 -10.59 12.43 -31.31
N VAL A 5 -9.98 11.23 -31.49
CA VAL A 5 -10.65 9.95 -31.20
C VAL A 5 -10.82 9.81 -29.69
N HIS A 6 -9.80 10.18 -28.92
CA HIS A 6 -9.89 10.16 -27.46
C HIS A 6 -10.99 11.11 -26.95
N GLU A 7 -11.03 12.35 -27.43
CA GLU A 7 -12.06 13.32 -27.05
C GLU A 7 -13.49 12.84 -27.41
N TYR A 8 -13.64 12.28 -28.61
CA TYR A 8 -14.92 11.69 -29.05
C TYR A 8 -15.36 10.56 -28.14
N LEU A 9 -14.47 9.59 -27.84
CA LEU A 9 -14.78 8.48 -26.95
C LEU A 9 -15.09 8.94 -25.53
N CYS A 10 -14.37 9.93 -25.00
CA CYS A 10 -14.70 10.56 -23.72
C CYS A 10 -16.09 11.22 -23.75
N GLY A 11 -16.45 11.87 -24.85
CA GLY A 11 -17.78 12.43 -25.06
C GLY A 11 -18.88 11.37 -25.03
N VAL A 12 -18.70 10.27 -25.77
CA VAL A 12 -19.61 9.14 -25.77
C VAL A 12 -19.75 8.52 -24.38
N PHE A 13 -18.61 8.29 -23.69
CA PHE A 13 -18.62 7.74 -22.33
C PHE A 13 -19.41 8.61 -21.35
N ARG A 14 -19.31 9.95 -21.44
CA ARG A 14 -20.06 10.87 -20.57
C ARG A 14 -21.56 10.83 -20.82
N GLN A 15 -21.99 10.48 -22.03
CA GLN A 15 -23.43 10.37 -22.40
C GLN A 15 -24.07 9.05 -21.96
N LEU A 16 -23.28 8.03 -21.61
CA LEU A 16 -23.79 6.78 -21.08
C LEU A 16 -24.48 6.99 -19.72
N ASP A 17 -25.49 6.20 -19.44
CA ASP A 17 -26.09 6.15 -18.10
C ASP A 17 -25.07 5.71 -17.04
N LYS A 18 -25.37 6.02 -15.77
CA LYS A 18 -24.49 5.76 -14.65
C LYS A 18 -24.11 4.27 -14.53
N GLN A 19 -25.06 3.37 -14.78
CA GLN A 19 -24.87 1.94 -14.65
C GLN A 19 -23.89 1.42 -15.71
N LYS A 20 -24.08 1.79 -16.98
CA LYS A 20 -23.18 1.41 -18.09
C LYS A 20 -21.77 1.97 -17.90
N ARG A 21 -21.66 3.23 -17.43
CA ARG A 21 -20.33 3.79 -17.10
C ARG A 21 -19.63 2.98 -16.03
N ARG A 22 -20.35 2.61 -14.95
CA ARG A 22 -19.83 1.79 -13.88
C ARG A 22 -19.38 0.42 -14.37
N GLU A 23 -20.17 -0.25 -15.18
CA GLU A 23 -19.82 -1.57 -15.77
C GLU A 23 -18.56 -1.50 -16.65
N LEU A 24 -18.45 -0.48 -17.50
CA LEU A 24 -17.26 -0.28 -18.33
C LEU A 24 -16.02 -0.01 -17.51
N LEU A 25 -16.12 0.81 -16.46
CA LEU A 25 -14.99 1.09 -15.56
C LEU A 25 -14.54 -0.18 -14.83
N ILE A 26 -15.49 -1.00 -14.35
CA ILE A 26 -15.17 -2.29 -13.69
C ILE A 26 -14.47 -3.25 -14.67
N ARG A 27 -14.96 -3.36 -15.90
CA ARG A 27 -14.32 -4.22 -16.92
C ARG A 27 -12.92 -3.74 -17.28
N ALA A 28 -12.74 -2.43 -17.42
CA ALA A 28 -11.40 -1.86 -17.67
C ALA A 28 -10.47 -2.09 -16.46
N ALA A 29 -10.98 -1.95 -15.23
CA ALA A 29 -10.21 -2.24 -14.02
C ALA A 29 -9.76 -3.71 -13.97
N GLN A 30 -10.65 -4.65 -14.29
CA GLN A 30 -10.33 -6.09 -14.35
C GLN A 30 -9.26 -6.41 -15.40
N TRP A 31 -9.27 -5.69 -16.51
CA TRP A 31 -8.23 -5.84 -17.53
C TRP A 31 -6.89 -5.31 -17.03
N GLU A 32 -6.84 -4.10 -16.44
CA GLU A 32 -5.62 -3.55 -15.83
C GLU A 32 -5.07 -4.47 -14.74
N GLU A 33 -5.94 -5.04 -13.91
CA GLU A 33 -5.57 -6.02 -12.88
C GLU A 33 -4.93 -7.26 -13.51
N SER A 34 -5.49 -7.79 -14.59
CA SER A 34 -4.95 -8.96 -15.31
C SER A 34 -3.59 -8.68 -15.97
N GLU A 35 -3.34 -7.44 -16.36
CA GLU A 35 -2.04 -6.98 -16.90
C GLU A 35 -1.02 -6.64 -15.79
N GLY A 36 -1.42 -6.73 -14.51
CA GLY A 36 -0.57 -6.40 -13.36
C GLY A 36 -0.40 -4.91 -13.11
N SER A 37 -1.23 -4.08 -13.74
CA SER A 37 -1.25 -2.62 -13.57
C SER A 37 -2.14 -2.23 -12.38
N ASN A 38 -1.72 -2.60 -11.18
CA ASN A 38 -2.54 -2.56 -9.97
C ASN A 38 -3.06 -1.16 -9.63
N ILE A 39 -2.23 -0.11 -9.73
CA ILE A 39 -2.67 1.25 -9.38
C ILE A 39 -3.72 1.78 -10.37
N ASN A 40 -3.62 1.43 -11.67
CA ASN A 40 -4.62 1.81 -12.64
C ASN A 40 -5.94 1.05 -12.40
N ALA A 41 -5.87 -0.23 -12.02
CA ALA A 41 -7.05 -0.99 -11.59
C ALA A 41 -7.73 -0.32 -10.39
N VAL A 42 -6.97 0.07 -9.35
CA VAL A 42 -7.48 0.80 -8.18
C VAL A 42 -8.16 2.11 -8.61
N ARG A 43 -7.52 2.91 -9.47
CA ARG A 43 -8.11 4.17 -9.99
C ARG A 43 -9.44 3.95 -10.71
N LEU A 44 -9.56 2.90 -11.49
CA LEU A 44 -10.78 2.60 -12.25
C LEU A 44 -11.88 2.04 -11.34
N TYR A 45 -11.56 1.16 -10.40
CA TYR A 45 -12.50 0.69 -9.39
C TYR A 45 -12.99 1.83 -8.48
N TYR A 46 -12.11 2.73 -8.07
CA TYR A 46 -12.46 3.93 -7.30
C TYR A 46 -13.48 4.80 -8.07
N ARG A 47 -13.21 5.10 -9.34
CA ARG A 47 -14.14 5.85 -10.22
C ARG A 47 -15.47 5.15 -10.42
N ALA A 48 -15.50 3.83 -10.32
CA ALA A 48 -16.71 3.02 -10.37
C ALA A 48 -17.44 2.94 -9.01
N GLY A 49 -16.87 3.45 -7.92
CA GLY A 49 -17.37 3.25 -6.56
C GLY A 49 -17.40 1.77 -6.16
N ALA A 50 -16.45 0.99 -6.63
CA ALA A 50 -16.38 -0.45 -6.42
C ALA A 50 -15.34 -0.81 -5.34
N TYR A 51 -15.46 -0.22 -4.15
CA TYR A 51 -14.50 -0.33 -3.05
C TYR A 51 -14.22 -1.78 -2.63
N GLU A 52 -15.25 -2.63 -2.55
CA GLU A 52 -15.07 -4.05 -2.24
C GLU A 52 -14.14 -4.75 -3.26
N LYS A 53 -14.17 -4.35 -4.54
CA LYS A 53 -13.28 -4.92 -5.54
C LYS A 53 -11.84 -4.48 -5.35
N ILE A 54 -11.61 -3.25 -4.86
CA ILE A 54 -10.27 -2.78 -4.50
C ILE A 54 -9.71 -3.63 -3.38
N PHE A 55 -10.49 -3.88 -2.35
CA PHE A 55 -10.07 -4.71 -1.21
C PHE A 55 -9.91 -6.20 -1.56
N ALA A 56 -10.69 -6.71 -2.51
CA ALA A 56 -10.63 -8.11 -2.93
C ALA A 56 -9.48 -8.41 -3.92
N MET A 57 -8.87 -7.39 -4.54
CA MET A 57 -7.78 -7.61 -5.49
C MET A 57 -6.47 -8.00 -4.78
N PRO A 58 -5.59 -8.79 -5.44
CA PRO A 58 -4.28 -9.11 -4.87
C PRO A 58 -3.35 -7.89 -4.93
N HIS A 59 -3.07 -7.30 -3.78
CA HIS A 59 -2.14 -6.18 -3.65
C HIS A 59 -0.68 -6.66 -3.59
N THR A 60 -0.20 -7.30 -4.66
CA THR A 60 1.11 -7.96 -4.65
C THR A 60 2.29 -7.04 -4.95
N SER A 61 2.07 -5.93 -5.60
CA SER A 61 3.11 -4.92 -5.88
C SER A 61 2.50 -3.64 -6.46
N TYR A 62 3.07 -2.51 -6.07
CA TYR A 62 2.82 -1.21 -6.69
C TYR A 62 4.14 -0.69 -7.26
N ASP A 63 4.11 -0.09 -8.45
CA ASP A 63 5.25 0.64 -8.97
C ASP A 63 5.30 2.02 -8.31
N LEU A 64 6.45 2.38 -7.72
CA LEU A 64 6.63 3.69 -7.09
C LEU A 64 6.44 4.84 -8.07
N ALA A 65 6.77 4.64 -9.34
CA ALA A 65 6.58 5.65 -10.39
C ALA A 65 5.10 5.98 -10.61
N ASP A 66 4.21 5.00 -10.37
CA ASP A 66 2.76 5.17 -10.56
C ASP A 66 2.07 5.80 -9.34
N ILE A 67 2.74 5.79 -8.17
CA ILE A 67 2.19 6.31 -6.89
C ILE A 67 2.39 7.83 -6.75
N GLY A 68 3.42 8.40 -7.38
CA GLY A 68 3.86 9.79 -7.20
C GLY A 68 2.92 10.88 -7.73
N ASP A 69 1.65 10.58 -8.02
CA ASP A 69 0.63 11.54 -8.41
C ASP A 69 -0.03 12.15 -7.15
N GLU A 70 -0.07 13.48 -7.09
CA GLU A 70 -0.66 14.28 -6.01
C GLU A 70 -2.11 13.89 -5.67
N ASN A 71 -2.86 13.35 -6.64
CA ASN A 71 -4.23 12.88 -6.44
C ASN A 71 -4.32 11.47 -5.84
N THR A 72 -3.24 10.69 -5.88
CA THR A 72 -3.25 9.30 -5.40
C THR A 72 -3.53 9.23 -3.90
N GLY A 73 -2.92 10.11 -3.11
CA GLY A 73 -3.16 10.17 -1.68
C GLY A 73 -4.62 10.40 -1.31
N LYS A 74 -5.21 11.43 -1.90
CA LYS A 74 -6.63 11.74 -1.69
C LYS A 74 -7.52 10.56 -2.09
N MET A 75 -7.22 9.91 -3.20
CA MET A 75 -7.96 8.73 -3.65
C MET A 75 -7.86 7.59 -2.62
N ILE A 76 -6.66 7.31 -2.09
CA ILE A 76 -6.48 6.25 -1.09
C ILE A 76 -7.24 6.58 0.20
N PHE A 77 -7.20 7.83 0.67
CA PHE A 77 -8.03 8.26 1.82
C PHE A 77 -9.52 8.05 1.55
N ASP A 78 -10.01 8.52 0.41
CA ASP A 78 -11.41 8.35 0.04
C ASP A 78 -11.80 6.85 -0.01
N ILE A 79 -10.90 5.98 -0.48
CA ILE A 79 -11.10 4.52 -0.48
C ILE A 79 -11.21 3.99 0.96
N LEU A 80 -10.27 4.35 1.82
CA LEU A 80 -10.23 3.87 3.20
C LEU A 80 -11.44 4.37 4.01
N ASP A 81 -11.79 5.65 3.86
CA ASP A 81 -12.91 6.28 4.59
C ASP A 81 -14.27 5.76 4.13
N ASN A 82 -14.43 5.49 2.82
CA ASN A 82 -15.73 5.08 2.25
C ASN A 82 -15.89 3.57 2.12
N THR A 83 -14.88 2.76 2.47
CA THR A 83 -15.04 1.30 2.47
C THR A 83 -15.80 0.87 3.73
N PRO A 84 -16.91 0.12 3.57
CA PRO A 84 -17.65 -0.40 4.72
C PRO A 84 -16.79 -1.28 5.63
N HIS A 85 -17.02 -1.19 6.93
CA HIS A 85 -16.27 -1.94 7.94
C HIS A 85 -16.30 -3.46 7.68
N GLU A 86 -17.43 -4.00 7.25
CA GLU A 86 -17.58 -5.42 6.92
C GLU A 86 -16.69 -5.87 5.75
N VAL A 87 -16.38 -4.95 4.82
CA VAL A 87 -15.44 -5.20 3.71
C VAL A 87 -14.01 -5.23 4.24
N LYS A 88 -13.66 -4.29 5.12
CA LYS A 88 -12.35 -4.27 5.79
C LYS A 88 -12.12 -5.53 6.62
N LEU A 89 -13.13 -5.99 7.37
CA LEU A 89 -13.07 -7.26 8.12
C LEU A 89 -12.90 -8.48 7.22
N ARG A 90 -13.48 -8.47 6.02
CA ARG A 90 -13.35 -9.57 5.05
C ARG A 90 -11.96 -9.63 4.40
N TYR A 91 -11.35 -8.49 4.19
CA TYR A 91 -10.06 -8.33 3.50
C TYR A 91 -9.08 -7.45 4.30
N PRO A 92 -8.77 -7.80 5.57
CA PRO A 92 -7.95 -6.94 6.43
C PRO A 92 -6.53 -6.75 5.91
N GLU A 93 -5.98 -7.73 5.17
CA GLU A 93 -4.67 -7.65 4.55
C GLU A 93 -4.52 -6.50 3.55
N SER A 94 -5.62 -6.08 2.94
CA SER A 94 -5.60 -5.01 1.92
C SER A 94 -5.37 -3.62 2.52
N MET A 95 -5.58 -3.47 3.82
CA MET A 95 -5.29 -2.21 4.53
C MET A 95 -3.78 -1.88 4.53
N VAL A 96 -2.92 -2.90 4.67
CA VAL A 96 -1.46 -2.71 4.79
C VAL A 96 -0.84 -2.07 3.54
N PRO A 97 -1.01 -2.62 2.32
CA PRO A 97 -0.46 -2.01 1.12
C PRO A 97 -1.08 -0.64 0.80
N LEU A 98 -2.35 -0.40 1.13
CA LEU A 98 -2.97 0.92 0.97
C LEU A 98 -2.36 1.94 1.93
N ALA A 99 -2.14 1.58 3.20
CA ALA A 99 -1.42 2.41 4.16
C ALA A 99 0.04 2.65 3.73
N PHE A 100 0.69 1.65 3.12
CA PHE A 100 2.05 1.77 2.61
C PHE A 100 2.15 2.78 1.44
N ILE A 101 1.15 2.86 0.57
CA ILE A 101 1.08 3.91 -0.47
C ILE A 101 1.10 5.29 0.19
N LEU A 102 0.34 5.50 1.28
CA LEU A 102 0.29 6.77 2.00
C LEU A 102 1.65 7.17 2.60
N PHE A 103 2.47 6.20 3.00
CA PHE A 103 3.83 6.47 3.44
C PHE A 103 4.66 7.19 2.37
N PHE A 104 4.59 6.76 1.10
CA PHE A 104 5.35 7.37 0.00
C PHE A 104 4.90 8.78 -0.37
N ILE A 105 3.68 9.16 -0.06
CA ILE A 105 3.17 10.51 -0.31
C ILE A 105 3.29 11.44 0.91
N ASN A 106 4.03 11.01 1.92
CA ASN A 106 4.40 11.79 3.11
C ASN A 106 3.21 12.18 4.03
N GLU A 107 2.14 11.37 4.06
CA GLU A 107 0.96 11.56 4.93
C GLU A 107 1.14 10.84 6.28
N HIS A 108 2.24 11.14 6.99
CA HIS A 108 2.69 10.39 8.17
C HIS A 108 1.71 10.42 9.36
N GLU A 109 0.99 11.53 9.57
CA GLU A 109 0.07 11.65 10.72
C GLU A 109 -1.06 10.59 10.65
N LYS A 110 -1.59 10.37 9.46
CA LYS A 110 -2.67 9.41 9.25
C LYS A 110 -2.22 7.94 9.25
N ILE A 111 -0.95 7.68 9.02
CA ILE A 111 -0.42 6.31 9.05
C ILE A 111 -0.54 5.71 10.45
N GLY A 112 -0.29 6.50 11.50
CA GLY A 112 -0.46 6.04 12.88
C GLY A 112 -1.88 5.58 13.17
N GLU A 113 -2.89 6.38 12.79
CA GLU A 113 -4.31 6.03 12.94
C GLU A 113 -4.67 4.76 12.16
N LEU A 114 -4.15 4.61 10.92
CA LEU A 114 -4.38 3.43 10.11
C LEU A 114 -3.72 2.18 10.68
N ILE A 115 -2.54 2.28 11.27
CA ILE A 115 -1.87 1.17 11.96
C ILE A 115 -2.74 0.68 13.11
N GLU A 116 -3.26 1.59 13.93
CA GLU A 116 -4.17 1.25 15.02
C GLU A 116 -5.46 0.59 14.49
N GLU A 117 -6.03 1.11 13.40
CA GLU A 117 -7.19 0.50 12.74
C GLU A 117 -6.88 -0.91 12.22
N ILE A 118 -5.73 -1.14 11.56
CA ILE A 118 -5.31 -2.46 11.07
C ILE A 118 -5.20 -3.45 12.24
N ILE A 119 -4.54 -3.06 13.32
CA ILE A 119 -4.39 -3.90 14.52
C ILE A 119 -5.77 -4.24 15.11
N GLY A 120 -6.65 -3.25 15.22
CA GLY A 120 -8.02 -3.43 15.70
C GLY A 120 -8.81 -4.42 14.83
N LEU A 121 -8.77 -4.25 13.50
CA LEU A 121 -9.42 -5.16 12.54
C LEU A 121 -8.92 -6.60 12.68
N VAL A 122 -7.60 -6.81 12.80
CA VAL A 122 -7.02 -8.14 12.95
C VAL A 122 -7.51 -8.83 14.24
N HIS A 123 -7.68 -8.08 15.34
CA HIS A 123 -8.23 -8.63 16.58
C HIS A 123 -9.73 -8.95 16.48
N GLU A 124 -10.48 -8.17 15.70
CA GLU A 124 -11.92 -8.37 15.49
C GLU A 124 -12.22 -9.51 14.51
N CYS A 125 -11.33 -9.73 13.51
CA CYS A 125 -11.53 -10.73 12.47
C CYS A 125 -11.49 -12.17 13.00
N ASP A 126 -12.44 -12.99 12.56
CA ASP A 126 -12.43 -14.45 12.72
C ASP A 126 -11.61 -15.12 11.61
N ILE A 127 -10.28 -14.98 11.69
CA ILE A 127 -9.32 -15.56 10.75
C ILE A 127 -8.27 -16.38 11.50
N SER A 128 -7.57 -17.26 10.79
CA SER A 128 -6.54 -18.11 11.40
C SER A 128 -5.40 -17.27 12.00
N GLU A 129 -4.76 -17.79 13.05
CA GLU A 129 -3.61 -17.14 13.68
C GLU A 129 -2.45 -16.90 12.69
N ASP A 130 -2.21 -17.82 11.75
CA ASP A 130 -1.20 -17.64 10.69
C ASP A 130 -1.51 -16.42 9.80
N ARG A 131 -2.80 -16.21 9.49
CA ARG A 131 -3.23 -15.04 8.70
C ARG A 131 -3.11 -13.76 9.52
N LYS A 132 -3.49 -13.79 10.82
CA LYS A 132 -3.29 -12.65 11.73
C LYS A 132 -1.82 -12.29 11.84
N ASN A 133 -0.96 -13.27 12.12
CA ASN A 133 0.47 -13.07 12.21
C ASN A 133 1.07 -12.53 10.91
N SER A 134 0.57 -12.98 9.76
CA SER A 134 1.01 -12.45 8.47
C SER A 134 0.68 -10.95 8.33
N ILE A 135 -0.54 -10.54 8.67
CA ILE A 135 -0.95 -9.12 8.58
C ILE A 135 -0.18 -8.28 9.59
N LEU A 136 -0.09 -8.74 10.85
CA LEU A 136 0.64 -8.02 11.90
C LEU A 136 2.13 -7.90 11.59
N GLY A 137 2.75 -8.93 11.04
CA GLY A 137 4.16 -8.88 10.64
C GLY A 137 4.42 -7.90 9.51
N GLU A 138 3.54 -7.83 8.50
CA GLU A 138 3.62 -6.81 7.44
C GLU A 138 3.33 -5.40 8.00
N THR A 139 2.46 -5.29 9.01
CA THR A 139 2.20 -4.03 9.71
C THR A 139 3.43 -3.57 10.50
N GLU A 140 4.17 -4.48 11.13
CA GLU A 140 5.45 -4.16 11.78
C GLU A 140 6.49 -3.62 10.79
N LEU A 141 6.53 -4.13 9.56
CA LEU A 141 7.37 -3.55 8.50
C LEU A 141 6.91 -2.12 8.15
N LEU A 142 5.61 -1.88 8.03
CA LEU A 142 5.09 -0.53 7.80
C LEU A 142 5.50 0.43 8.93
N ILE A 143 5.39 -0.01 10.18
CA ILE A 143 5.83 0.77 11.34
C ILE A 143 7.33 1.08 11.27
N SER A 144 8.16 0.13 10.84
CA SER A 144 9.60 0.35 10.71
C SER A 144 9.95 1.51 9.78
N PHE A 145 9.15 1.71 8.73
CA PHE A 145 9.35 2.84 7.81
C PHE A 145 8.97 4.19 8.43
N THR A 146 8.05 4.23 9.40
CA THR A 146 7.72 5.49 10.10
C THR A 146 8.85 5.93 11.03
N GLY A 147 9.68 5.00 11.49
CA GLY A 147 10.90 5.25 12.27
C GLY A 147 12.13 5.56 11.40
N PHE A 148 11.95 6.08 10.18
CA PHE A 148 13.01 6.39 9.24
C PHE A 148 14.13 7.23 9.90
N ASN A 149 15.38 6.79 9.75
CA ASN A 149 16.59 7.31 10.41
C ASN A 149 16.83 6.88 11.87
N ASP A 150 15.94 6.09 12.48
CA ASP A 150 16.23 5.42 13.75
C ASP A 150 16.45 3.92 13.53
N ILE A 151 17.71 3.52 13.32
CA ILE A 151 18.06 2.12 13.04
C ILE A 151 17.66 1.20 14.18
N ALA A 152 17.79 1.64 15.43
CA ALA A 152 17.42 0.82 16.58
C ALA A 152 15.92 0.52 16.60
N GLU A 153 15.08 1.52 16.31
CA GLU A 153 13.66 1.38 16.21
C GLU A 153 13.27 0.51 15.00
N MET A 154 13.87 0.76 13.83
CA MET A 154 13.66 -0.05 12.64
C MET A 154 14.03 -1.53 12.86
N SER A 155 15.21 -1.81 13.44
CA SER A 155 15.67 -3.18 13.75
C SER A 155 14.71 -3.89 14.72
N ARG A 156 14.20 -3.19 15.73
CA ARG A 156 13.21 -3.73 16.67
C ARG A 156 11.94 -4.20 15.94
N HIS A 157 11.42 -3.40 15.03
CA HIS A 157 10.23 -3.75 14.24
C HIS A 157 10.50 -4.84 13.21
N HIS A 158 11.68 -4.83 12.56
CA HIS A 158 12.07 -5.89 11.63
C HIS A 158 12.18 -7.26 12.33
N ARG A 159 12.75 -7.31 13.53
CA ARG A 159 12.80 -8.57 14.31
C ARG A 159 11.39 -9.08 14.63
N LYS A 160 10.52 -8.20 15.09
CA LYS A 160 9.13 -8.57 15.38
C LYS A 160 8.37 -9.02 14.13
N ALA A 161 8.59 -8.35 12.99
CA ALA A 161 8.05 -8.77 11.71
C ALA A 161 8.56 -10.16 11.31
N TYR A 162 9.87 -10.43 11.48
CA TYR A 162 10.45 -11.73 11.18
C TYR A 162 9.87 -12.85 12.05
N GLU A 163 9.68 -12.61 13.35
CA GLU A 163 9.06 -13.57 14.28
C GLU A 163 7.62 -13.90 13.86
N LEU A 164 6.85 -12.91 13.47
CA LEU A 164 5.45 -13.07 13.07
C LEU A 164 5.30 -13.71 11.70
N LEU A 165 6.11 -13.28 10.72
CA LEU A 165 5.98 -13.75 9.34
C LEU A 165 6.59 -15.15 9.14
N GLY A 166 7.74 -15.44 9.76
CA GLY A 166 8.51 -16.68 9.52
C GLY A 166 8.89 -16.90 8.05
N LYS A 167 8.68 -15.90 7.18
CA LYS A 167 8.88 -15.94 5.71
C LYS A 167 9.11 -14.52 5.19
N LYS A 168 9.40 -14.39 3.89
CA LYS A 168 9.44 -13.07 3.24
C LYS A 168 8.08 -12.36 3.31
N ALA A 169 8.11 -11.05 3.52
CA ALA A 169 6.98 -10.17 3.37
C ALA A 169 6.37 -10.29 1.96
N SER A 170 5.06 -10.17 1.86
CA SER A 170 4.33 -10.34 0.60
C SER A 170 3.40 -9.17 0.26
N LEU A 171 2.92 -8.44 1.27
CA LEU A 171 2.03 -7.29 1.09
C LEU A 171 2.81 -6.00 0.83
N ILE A 172 4.03 -5.92 1.40
CA ILE A 172 4.97 -4.84 1.16
C ILE A 172 6.07 -5.39 0.25
N ASN A 173 5.80 -5.44 -1.04
CA ASN A 173 6.77 -5.89 -2.03
C ASN A 173 7.02 -4.78 -3.05
N LEU A 174 8.14 -4.09 -2.89
CA LEU A 174 8.60 -3.10 -3.85
C LEU A 174 9.38 -3.81 -4.97
N ARG A 175 8.89 -3.71 -6.19
CA ARG A 175 9.62 -4.18 -7.38
C ARG A 175 10.82 -3.30 -7.72
N SER A 176 10.85 -2.07 -7.22
CA SER A 176 11.97 -1.16 -7.45
C SER A 176 13.11 -1.47 -6.49
N THR A 177 14.31 -1.53 -7.02
CA THR A 177 15.53 -1.55 -6.21
C THR A 177 15.62 -0.26 -5.39
N TRP A 178 15.76 -0.38 -4.09
CA TRP A 178 16.11 0.71 -3.17
C TRP A 178 17.55 1.18 -3.46
N SER A 179 17.75 1.74 -4.63
CA SER A 179 19.02 2.31 -5.01
C SER A 179 18.81 3.81 -5.22
N PHE A 180 19.02 4.58 -4.17
CA PHE A 180 19.05 6.04 -4.27
C PHE A 180 20.33 6.56 -4.97
N GLY A 181 20.98 5.72 -5.77
CA GLY A 181 22.25 6.07 -6.40
C GLY A 181 23.40 6.24 -5.40
N SER A 182 23.18 5.92 -4.14
CA SER A 182 24.19 5.96 -3.09
C SER A 182 24.90 4.61 -2.95
N PRO A 183 26.22 4.58 -2.79
CA PRO A 183 26.99 3.35 -2.61
C PRO A 183 26.68 2.63 -1.29
N SER A 184 26.03 3.30 -0.34
CA SER A 184 25.63 2.71 0.94
C SER A 184 24.37 3.38 1.49
N VAL A 185 23.41 2.55 1.93
CA VAL A 185 22.22 3.02 2.67
C VAL A 185 22.62 3.66 4.01
N MET A 186 23.80 3.34 4.55
CA MET A 186 24.31 3.89 5.81
C MET A 186 24.36 5.41 5.83
N CYS A 187 24.64 6.06 4.69
CA CYS A 187 24.64 7.53 4.63
C CYS A 187 23.25 8.15 4.86
N LEU A 188 22.18 7.36 4.72
CA LEU A 188 20.80 7.80 4.99
C LEU A 188 20.41 7.56 6.45
N TYR A 189 20.97 6.56 7.10
CA TYR A 189 20.59 6.13 8.45
C TYR A 189 21.53 6.62 9.54
N HIS A 190 22.79 6.96 9.19
CA HIS A 190 23.74 7.49 10.14
C HIS A 190 23.42 8.94 10.51
N ALA A 191 22.63 9.11 11.55
CA ALA A 191 22.17 10.43 12.00
C ALA A 191 22.95 10.99 13.21
N ILE A 192 23.64 10.14 13.99
CA ILE A 192 24.28 10.54 15.25
C ILE A 192 25.77 10.24 15.19
N SER A 193 26.60 11.30 15.23
CA SER A 193 28.06 11.15 15.24
C SER A 193 28.54 10.23 16.38
N GLY A 194 29.45 9.32 16.07
CA GLY A 194 30.03 8.38 17.02
C GLY A 194 29.22 7.11 17.28
N LYS A 195 28.09 6.91 16.61
CA LYS A 195 27.25 5.70 16.75
C LYS A 195 27.36 4.70 15.60
N LEU A 196 28.26 4.93 14.66
CA LEU A 196 28.39 4.12 13.44
C LEU A 196 28.56 2.61 13.74
N ASP A 197 29.40 2.25 14.70
CA ASP A 197 29.66 0.84 15.05
C ASP A 197 28.39 0.16 15.63
N THR A 198 27.61 0.91 16.42
CA THR A 198 26.35 0.41 16.98
C THR A 198 25.28 0.26 15.89
N GLU A 199 25.21 1.22 14.97
CA GLU A 199 24.28 1.19 13.84
C GLU A 199 24.62 0.07 12.85
N LEU A 200 25.91 -0.17 12.58
CA LEU A 200 26.37 -1.31 11.78
C LEU A 200 25.99 -2.65 12.41
N ALA A 201 26.21 -2.80 13.71
CA ALA A 201 25.85 -4.03 14.42
C ALA A 201 24.34 -4.32 14.35
N LEU A 202 23.49 -3.28 14.44
CA LEU A 202 22.03 -3.42 14.30
C LEU A 202 21.57 -3.73 12.86
N MET A 203 22.37 -3.39 11.85
CA MET A 203 22.09 -3.72 10.45
C MET A 203 22.50 -5.13 10.08
N ASP A 204 23.48 -5.71 10.79
CA ASP A 204 23.98 -7.08 10.59
C ASP A 204 23.11 -8.15 11.28
N GLU A 205 22.23 -7.75 12.19
CA GLU A 205 21.23 -8.62 12.84
C GLU A 205 20.02 -8.89 11.94
#